data_e9718743f83458d7f0e608ea780c0865
#
_entry.id   e9718743f83458d7f0e608ea780c0865
#
_cell.length_a   1.000
_cell.length_b   1.000
_cell.length_c   1.000
_cell.angle_alpha   90.00
_cell.angle_beta   90.00
_cell.angle_gamma   90.00
#
_symmetry.space_group_name_H-M   'P 1'
#
loop_
_entity.id
_entity.type
_entity.pdbx_description
1 polymer ?
#
loop_
_entity_poly.entity_id
_entity_poly.type
_entity_poly.pdbx_seq_one_letter_code
_entity_poly.pdbx_strand_id
1 'polypeptide(L)'
;MQPTEVTVEAAMMRGERLLKWTPLAVIFTGLGVSGFVLPNTGMPGWIIGVCFVGSFVAGWLAWSVLITRWRIWALTHVRNVNELFDIAAAEKLIWPAGSWFERTEFRTPEQRAMIEALAVRASMPDVWNDDPEVPTVTELRW
;
A
#
# COMPACT_ATOMS: atom_id res chain seq x y z
N MET A 1 -0.17 26.78 -5.89
CA MET A 1 -0.60 26.09 -4.66
C MET A 1 0.55 25.20 -4.24
N GLN A 2 1.20 25.51 -3.13
CA GLN A 2 2.23 24.63 -2.61
C GLN A 2 1.54 23.32 -2.21
N PRO A 3 2.09 22.14 -2.59
CA PRO A 3 1.57 20.89 -2.08
C PRO A 3 1.63 20.96 -0.54
N THR A 4 0.53 20.70 0.11
CA THR A 4 0.45 20.64 1.57
C THR A 4 1.46 19.59 2.03
N GLU A 5 2.56 20.05 2.62
CA GLU A 5 3.56 19.16 3.21
C GLU A 5 2.86 18.30 4.27
N VAL A 6 2.78 17.00 4.00
CA VAL A 6 2.21 16.05 4.94
C VAL A 6 3.30 15.64 5.93
N THR A 7 3.01 15.76 7.21
CA THR A 7 3.95 15.32 8.26
C THR A 7 4.12 13.79 8.22
N VAL A 8 5.28 13.32 8.68
CA VAL A 8 5.57 11.88 8.79
C VAL A 8 4.51 11.16 9.62
N GLU A 9 4.06 11.76 10.73
CA GLU A 9 3.00 11.20 11.58
C GLU A 9 1.66 11.05 10.85
N ALA A 10 1.23 12.06 10.09
CA ALA A 10 -0.01 12.00 9.32
C ALA A 10 0.08 10.94 8.20
N ALA A 11 1.23 10.80 7.57
CA ALA A 11 1.49 9.78 6.57
C ALA A 11 1.49 8.37 7.19
N MET A 12 2.04 8.20 8.39
CA MET A 12 2.01 6.95 9.15
C MET A 12 0.58 6.56 9.55
N MET A 13 -0.19 7.47 10.12
CA MET A 13 -1.61 7.21 10.47
C MET A 13 -2.43 6.80 9.24
N ARG A 14 -2.20 7.44 8.09
CA ARG A 14 -2.84 7.05 6.83
C ARG A 14 -2.39 5.66 6.36
N GLY A 15 -1.09 5.37 6.43
CA GLY A 15 -0.51 4.07 6.11
C GLY A 15 -1.10 2.97 6.99
N GLU A 16 -1.10 3.16 8.29
CA GLU A 16 -1.65 2.19 9.24
C GLU A 16 -3.13 1.90 8.97
N ARG A 17 -3.93 2.93 8.76
CA ARG A 17 -5.35 2.78 8.45
C ARG A 17 -5.59 2.01 7.16
N LEU A 18 -4.86 2.33 6.09
CA LEU A 18 -5.04 1.71 4.78
C LEU A 18 -4.43 0.31 4.70
N LEU A 19 -3.19 0.13 5.22
CA LEU A 19 -2.43 -1.09 5.04
C LEU A 19 -2.76 -2.17 6.08
N LYS A 20 -3.26 -1.79 7.25
CA LYS A 20 -3.61 -2.71 8.33
C LYS A 20 -5.11 -3.03 8.35
N TRP A 21 -5.95 -1.99 8.43
CA TRP A 21 -7.38 -2.19 8.63
C TRP A 21 -8.12 -2.67 7.39
N THR A 22 -7.75 -2.19 6.18
CA THR A 22 -8.46 -2.59 4.96
C THR A 22 -8.26 -4.08 4.62
N PRO A 23 -7.03 -4.62 4.59
CA PRO A 23 -6.84 -6.06 4.35
C PRO A 23 -7.47 -6.93 5.44
N LEU A 24 -7.40 -6.49 6.71
CA LEU A 24 -8.04 -7.21 7.81
C LEU A 24 -9.57 -7.25 7.63
N ALA A 25 -10.19 -6.14 7.26
CA ALA A 25 -11.63 -6.10 7.00
C ALA A 25 -12.02 -7.07 5.87
N VAL A 26 -11.24 -7.13 4.79
CA VAL A 26 -11.47 -8.08 3.68
C VAL A 26 -11.36 -9.53 4.17
N ILE A 27 -10.32 -9.86 4.93
CA ILE A 27 -10.12 -11.21 5.48
C ILE A 27 -11.28 -11.57 6.42
N PHE A 28 -11.59 -10.73 7.40
CA PHE A 28 -12.63 -11.04 8.39
C PHE A 28 -14.02 -11.12 7.77
N THR A 29 -14.34 -10.28 6.79
CA THR A 29 -15.59 -10.38 6.05
C THR A 29 -15.68 -11.70 5.31
N GLY A 30 -14.62 -12.09 4.58
CA GLY A 30 -14.58 -13.35 3.87
C GLY A 30 -14.66 -14.57 4.79
N LEU A 31 -13.96 -14.55 5.93
CA LEU A 31 -14.02 -15.58 6.95
C LEU A 31 -15.43 -15.68 7.58
N GLY A 32 -16.06 -14.54 7.87
CA GLY A 32 -17.42 -14.49 8.38
C GLY A 32 -18.42 -15.11 7.40
N VAL A 33 -18.33 -14.74 6.13
CA VAL A 33 -19.17 -15.33 5.08
C VAL A 33 -18.91 -16.83 4.96
N SER A 34 -17.66 -17.26 4.89
CA SER A 34 -17.30 -18.68 4.74
C SER A 34 -17.69 -19.52 5.95
N GLY A 35 -17.57 -18.97 7.16
CA GLY A 35 -17.81 -19.72 8.40
C GLY A 35 -19.26 -19.70 8.87
N PHE A 36 -20.01 -18.63 8.61
CA PHE A 36 -21.38 -18.48 9.15
C PHE A 36 -22.47 -18.49 8.08
N VAL A 37 -22.22 -17.95 6.90
CA VAL A 37 -23.25 -17.83 5.86
C VAL A 37 -23.29 -19.08 5.00
N LEU A 38 -22.16 -19.48 4.41
CA LEU A 38 -22.11 -20.59 3.45
C LEU A 38 -22.55 -21.96 4.04
N PRO A 39 -22.24 -22.33 5.29
CA PRO A 39 -22.71 -23.60 5.84
C PRO A 39 -24.23 -23.73 5.89
N ASN A 40 -24.94 -22.60 6.03
CA ASN A 40 -26.39 -22.57 6.08
C ASN A 40 -27.07 -22.62 4.69
N THR A 41 -26.28 -22.53 3.61
CA THR A 41 -26.79 -22.58 2.22
C THR A 41 -26.82 -23.98 1.63
N GLY A 42 -26.34 -25.00 2.37
CA GLY A 42 -26.23 -26.38 1.87
C GLY A 42 -25.11 -26.58 0.85
N MET A 43 -24.17 -25.64 0.72
CA MET A 43 -23.03 -25.76 -0.18
C MET A 43 -22.07 -26.88 0.24
N PRO A 44 -21.43 -27.57 -0.73
CA PRO A 44 -20.42 -28.58 -0.44
C PRO A 44 -19.25 -27.99 0.36
N GLY A 45 -18.74 -28.73 1.36
CA GLY A 45 -17.69 -28.26 2.28
C GLY A 45 -16.39 -27.83 1.58
N TRP A 46 -16.06 -28.41 0.43
CA TRP A 46 -14.89 -27.99 -0.33
C TRP A 46 -14.99 -26.55 -0.89
N ILE A 47 -16.21 -26.10 -1.27
CA ILE A 47 -16.45 -24.72 -1.71
C ILE A 47 -16.22 -23.77 -0.52
N ILE A 48 -16.69 -24.11 0.67
CA ILE A 48 -16.47 -23.35 1.90
C ILE A 48 -14.96 -23.22 2.16
N GLY A 49 -14.21 -24.33 2.03
CA GLY A 49 -12.76 -24.33 2.16
C GLY A 49 -12.05 -23.43 1.15
N VAL A 50 -12.48 -23.46 -0.12
CA VAL A 50 -11.92 -22.56 -1.15
C VAL A 50 -12.22 -21.08 -0.84
N CYS A 51 -13.44 -20.76 -0.41
CA CYS A 51 -13.79 -19.39 -0.03
C CYS A 51 -13.01 -18.92 1.20
N PHE A 52 -12.76 -19.80 2.16
CA PHE A 52 -11.97 -19.52 3.35
C PHE A 52 -10.52 -19.15 2.97
N VAL A 53 -9.85 -19.99 2.18
CA VAL A 53 -8.48 -19.71 1.68
C VAL A 53 -8.48 -18.48 0.78
N GLY A 54 -9.48 -18.33 -0.09
CA GLY A 54 -9.65 -17.19 -0.98
C GLY A 54 -9.72 -15.85 -0.24
N SER A 55 -10.27 -15.84 0.98
CA SER A 55 -10.33 -14.64 1.82
C SER A 55 -8.96 -14.13 2.22
N PHE A 56 -8.02 -15.02 2.55
CA PHE A 56 -6.63 -14.64 2.84
C PHE A 56 -5.91 -14.13 1.60
N VAL A 57 -6.10 -14.81 0.46
CA VAL A 57 -5.52 -14.37 -0.82
C VAL A 57 -6.05 -13.00 -1.21
N ALA A 58 -7.35 -12.76 -1.08
CA ALA A 58 -7.98 -11.48 -1.38
C ALA A 58 -7.45 -10.36 -0.46
N GLY A 59 -7.29 -10.62 0.84
CA GLY A 59 -6.71 -9.67 1.78
C GLY A 59 -5.26 -9.35 1.45
N TRP A 60 -4.46 -10.35 1.08
CA TRP A 60 -3.08 -10.15 0.68
C TRP A 60 -2.96 -9.36 -0.63
N LEU A 61 -3.80 -9.65 -1.62
CA LEU A 61 -3.87 -8.88 -2.87
C LEU A 61 -4.26 -7.41 -2.60
N ALA A 62 -5.28 -7.19 -1.76
CA ALA A 62 -5.68 -5.85 -1.35
C ALA A 62 -4.52 -5.09 -0.71
N TRP A 63 -3.80 -5.72 0.23
CA TRP A 63 -2.61 -5.13 0.85
C TRP A 63 -1.54 -4.81 -0.18
N SER A 64 -1.25 -5.73 -1.10
CA SER A 64 -0.21 -5.57 -2.12
C SER A 64 -0.47 -4.39 -3.06
N VAL A 65 -1.72 -4.16 -3.43
CA VAL A 65 -2.11 -2.99 -4.25
C VAL A 65 -2.06 -1.70 -3.43
N LEU A 66 -2.56 -1.74 -2.20
CA LEU A 66 -2.62 -0.56 -1.33
C LEU A 66 -1.23 -0.06 -0.93
N ILE A 67 -0.27 -0.96 -0.66
CA ILE A 67 1.08 -0.57 -0.30
C ILE A 67 1.78 0.16 -1.44
N THR A 68 1.62 -0.30 -2.69
CA THR A 68 2.18 0.36 -3.86
C THR A 68 1.61 1.78 -4.03
N ARG A 69 0.30 1.93 -3.89
CA ARG A 69 -0.37 3.24 -3.95
C ARG A 69 0.07 4.17 -2.81
N TRP A 70 0.17 3.64 -1.60
CA TRP A 70 0.61 4.43 -0.45
C TRP A 70 2.07 4.88 -0.60
N ARG A 71 2.98 4.02 -1.10
CA ARG A 71 4.38 4.39 -1.37
C ARG A 71 4.48 5.52 -2.38
N ILE A 72 3.78 5.44 -3.51
CA ILE A 72 3.76 6.50 -4.53
C ILE A 72 3.23 7.80 -3.92
N TRP A 73 2.12 7.73 -3.18
CA TRP A 73 1.56 8.90 -2.52
C TRP A 73 2.53 9.50 -1.49
N ALA A 74 3.20 8.69 -0.67
CA ALA A 74 4.16 9.14 0.33
C ALA A 74 5.35 9.84 -0.31
N LEU A 75 5.91 9.26 -1.38
CA LEU A 75 7.02 9.85 -2.14
C LEU A 75 6.67 11.21 -2.77
N THR A 76 5.40 11.47 -3.03
CA THR A 76 4.95 12.73 -3.64
C THR A 76 4.56 13.81 -2.63
N HIS A 77 4.21 13.45 -1.40
CA HIS A 77 3.62 14.40 -0.42
C HIS A 77 4.45 14.57 0.85
N VAL A 78 5.37 13.66 1.15
CA VAL A 78 6.17 13.70 2.38
C VAL A 78 7.59 14.15 2.05
N ARG A 79 8.07 15.19 2.73
CA ARG A 79 9.43 15.72 2.51
C ARG A 79 10.50 14.76 3.02
N ASN A 80 10.30 14.17 4.20
CA ASN A 80 11.27 13.27 4.83
C ASN A 80 10.85 11.80 4.64
N VAL A 81 10.90 11.34 3.39
CA VAL A 81 10.42 10.00 3.00
C VAL A 81 11.29 8.89 3.58
N ASN A 82 12.59 9.13 3.74
CA ASN A 82 13.51 8.12 4.30
C ASN A 82 13.14 7.80 5.74
N GLU A 83 12.93 8.83 6.57
CA GLU A 83 12.47 8.67 7.95
C GLU A 83 11.11 7.96 8.01
N LEU A 84 10.17 8.34 7.13
CA LEU A 84 8.86 7.69 7.04
C LEU A 84 8.99 6.19 6.74
N PHE A 85 9.84 5.81 5.79
CA PHE A 85 10.01 4.40 5.40
C PHE A 85 10.74 3.61 6.47
N ASP A 86 11.71 4.20 7.17
CA ASP A 86 12.40 3.57 8.29
C ASP A 86 11.42 3.27 9.44
N ILE A 87 10.57 4.23 9.80
CA ILE A 87 9.54 4.06 10.83
C ILE A 87 8.50 3.03 10.36
N ALA A 88 8.03 3.11 9.12
CA ALA A 88 7.05 2.18 8.58
C ALA A 88 7.59 0.73 8.50
N ALA A 89 8.88 0.55 8.25
CA ALA A 89 9.53 -0.75 8.28
C ALA A 89 9.70 -1.26 9.72
N ALA A 90 10.07 -0.38 10.67
CA ALA A 90 10.17 -0.72 12.08
C ALA A 90 8.82 -1.16 12.66
N GLU A 91 7.73 -0.52 12.26
CA GLU A 91 6.35 -0.87 12.63
C GLU A 91 5.74 -2.00 11.81
N LYS A 92 6.52 -2.61 10.92
CA LYS A 92 6.09 -3.73 10.05
C LYS A 92 4.89 -3.42 9.15
N LEU A 93 4.69 -2.16 8.83
CA LEU A 93 3.69 -1.72 7.85
C LEU A 93 4.13 -2.02 6.42
N ILE A 94 5.44 -1.92 6.16
CA ILE A 94 6.07 -2.23 4.88
C ILE A 94 7.24 -3.18 5.08
N TRP A 95 7.61 -3.88 4.03
CA TRP A 95 8.81 -4.69 4.04
C TRP A 95 10.06 -3.81 3.83
N PRO A 96 11.18 -4.09 4.52
CA PRO A 96 12.43 -3.38 4.27
C PRO A 96 12.83 -3.47 2.80
N ALA A 97 13.40 -2.38 2.29
CA ALA A 97 13.89 -2.33 0.91
C ALA A 97 14.91 -3.45 0.65
N GLY A 98 14.76 -4.16 -0.47
CA GLY A 98 15.61 -5.29 -0.84
C GLY A 98 15.22 -6.63 -0.20
N SER A 99 14.19 -6.69 0.64
CA SER A 99 13.71 -7.97 1.20
C SER A 99 13.05 -8.84 0.12
N TRP A 100 13.11 -10.17 0.32
CA TRP A 100 12.46 -11.12 -0.59
C TRP A 100 10.94 -10.85 -0.71
N PHE A 101 10.32 -10.44 0.38
CA PHE A 101 8.89 -10.14 0.42
C PHE A 101 8.49 -8.89 -0.39
N GLU A 102 9.41 -7.96 -0.60
CA GLU A 102 9.18 -6.82 -1.49
C GLU A 102 8.88 -7.26 -2.94
N ARG A 103 9.44 -8.40 -3.37
CA ARG A 103 9.19 -8.97 -4.70
C ARG A 103 7.78 -9.52 -4.88
N THR A 104 7.06 -9.77 -3.78
CA THR A 104 5.69 -10.25 -3.79
C THR A 104 4.65 -9.14 -3.92
N GLU A 105 5.08 -7.87 -3.85
CA GLU A 105 4.22 -6.72 -4.08
C GLU A 105 3.87 -6.60 -5.57
N PHE A 106 2.58 -6.51 -5.88
CA PHE A 106 2.13 -6.30 -7.26
C PHE A 106 2.42 -4.85 -7.68
N ARG A 107 3.41 -4.70 -8.55
CA ARG A 107 3.80 -3.41 -9.15
C ARG A 107 3.84 -3.56 -10.66
N THR A 108 3.17 -2.65 -11.37
CA THR A 108 3.34 -2.56 -12.82
C THR A 108 4.75 -2.04 -13.16
N PRO A 109 5.29 -2.32 -14.36
CA PRO A 109 6.57 -1.75 -14.79
C PRO A 109 6.61 -0.23 -14.70
N GLU A 110 5.50 0.44 -15.02
CA GLU A 110 5.34 1.88 -14.93
C GLU A 110 5.42 2.39 -13.47
N GLN A 111 4.76 1.69 -12.55
CA GLN A 111 4.82 2.00 -11.12
C GLN A 111 6.23 1.81 -10.54
N ARG A 112 6.98 0.81 -11.01
CA ARG A 112 8.39 0.63 -10.63
C ARG A 112 9.24 1.79 -11.07
N ALA A 113 9.16 2.15 -12.36
CA ALA A 113 9.91 3.28 -12.90
C ALA A 113 9.57 4.59 -12.17
N MET A 114 8.28 4.79 -11.85
CA MET A 114 7.85 5.95 -11.08
C MET A 114 8.42 5.97 -9.66
N ILE A 115 8.36 4.85 -8.94
CA ILE A 115 8.90 4.75 -7.58
C ILE A 115 10.42 5.00 -7.59
N GLU A 116 11.15 4.44 -8.56
CA GLU A 116 12.59 4.67 -8.70
C GLU A 116 12.90 6.14 -8.98
N ALA A 117 12.19 6.77 -9.92
CA ALA A 117 12.38 8.20 -10.23
C ALA A 117 12.08 9.09 -9.02
N LEU A 118 11.00 8.81 -8.28
CA LEU A 118 10.63 9.56 -7.09
C LEU A 118 11.60 9.30 -5.92
N ALA A 119 12.13 8.09 -5.78
CA ALA A 119 13.13 7.76 -4.76
C ALA A 119 14.46 8.47 -5.01
N VAL A 120 14.92 8.51 -6.27
CA VAL A 120 16.11 9.30 -6.65
C VAL A 120 15.90 10.77 -6.32
N ARG A 121 14.74 11.32 -6.62
CA ARG A 121 14.40 12.70 -6.31
C ARG A 121 14.36 12.96 -4.79
N ALA A 122 13.76 12.07 -4.02
CA ALA A 122 13.69 12.20 -2.55
C ALA A 122 15.09 12.14 -1.89
N SER A 123 16.08 11.56 -2.56
CA SER A 123 17.48 11.52 -2.09
C SER A 123 18.26 12.81 -2.37
N MET A 124 17.73 13.73 -3.19
CA MET A 124 18.38 15.00 -3.51
C MET A 124 18.00 16.09 -2.51
N PRO A 125 18.95 16.75 -1.82
CA PRO A 125 18.65 17.62 -0.67
C PRO A 125 17.89 18.91 -1.00
N ASP A 126 17.84 19.39 -2.24
CA ASP A 126 17.36 20.74 -2.56
C ASP A 126 16.28 20.84 -3.66
N VAL A 127 15.72 19.74 -4.13
CA VAL A 127 14.86 19.73 -5.34
C VAL A 127 13.38 20.05 -5.04
N TRP A 128 13.01 20.25 -3.77
CA TRP A 128 11.60 20.47 -3.41
C TRP A 128 11.04 21.86 -3.74
N ASN A 129 11.89 22.81 -4.09
CA ASN A 129 11.45 24.20 -4.15
C ASN A 129 11.15 24.77 -5.53
N ASP A 130 11.72 24.28 -6.63
CA ASP A 130 11.70 25.09 -7.86
C ASP A 130 11.51 24.32 -9.18
N ASP A 131 11.14 23.05 -9.22
CA ASP A 131 11.03 22.33 -10.48
C ASP A 131 9.57 22.22 -10.98
N PRO A 132 9.18 22.99 -12.03
CA PRO A 132 7.84 22.93 -12.61
C PRO A 132 7.54 21.66 -13.43
N GLU A 133 8.53 20.81 -13.67
CA GLU A 133 8.39 19.57 -14.46
C GLU A 133 7.94 18.34 -13.66
N VAL A 134 7.54 18.52 -12.41
CA VAL A 134 6.94 17.41 -11.66
C VAL A 134 5.55 17.15 -12.21
N PRO A 135 5.28 15.95 -12.75
CA PRO A 135 3.92 15.60 -13.12
C PRO A 135 3.05 15.73 -11.87
N THR A 136 2.15 16.69 -11.91
CA THR A 136 1.17 16.89 -10.85
C THR A 136 0.32 15.63 -10.75
N VAL A 137 0.01 15.20 -9.53
CA VAL A 137 -0.83 14.03 -9.22
C VAL A 137 -2.15 14.03 -10.03
N THR A 138 -2.53 15.17 -10.58
CA THR A 138 -3.71 15.34 -11.44
C THR A 138 -3.57 14.66 -12.81
N GLU A 139 -2.36 14.37 -13.27
CA GLU A 139 -2.13 13.68 -14.55
C GLU A 139 -2.13 12.15 -14.41
N LEU A 140 -2.05 11.66 -13.20
CA LEU A 140 -2.19 10.23 -12.89
C LEU A 140 -3.69 9.90 -12.80
N ARG A 141 -4.34 9.74 -13.96
CA ARG A 141 -5.68 9.15 -14.03
C ARG A 141 -5.59 7.70 -13.57
N TRP A 142 -6.23 7.43 -12.47
CA TRP A 142 -6.43 6.10 -11.86
C TRP A 142 -7.62 5.40 -12.51
#